data_242cf2133ac7ff6abbf27d12a03eafe1
#
_entry.id   242cf2133ac7ff6abbf27d12a03eafe1
#
_cell.length_a   1.000
_cell.length_b   1.000
_cell.length_c   1.000
_cell.angle_alpha   90.00
_cell.angle_beta   90.00
_cell.angle_gamma   90.00
#
_symmetry.space_group_name_H-M   'P 1'
#
loop_
_entity.id
_entity.type
_entity.pdbx_description
1 polymer ?
#
loop_
_entity_poly.entity_id
_entity_poly.type
_entity_poly.pdbx_seq_one_letter_code
_entity_poly.pdbx_strand_id
1 'polypeptide(L)'
;MPAAELRLIEILTRYQIMIQAYAHAIVQDFQLAEDVYQEVGIHIVSHPADIPAAGPPLEGWLREVTRRKALEVRRRSRRIQTLLSDEALEAIAPAFTPANREGQDLRDRLIDCTKKLQTSARAVIHARYAENLGCDEIATRTQLSIQSIYAILKRAKVALHECVERGFAAEQGGAS
;
A
#
# COMPACT_ATOMS: atom_id res chain seq x y z
N MET A 1 29.12 8.27 -9.21
CA MET A 1 28.01 7.45 -9.75
C MET A 1 27.60 8.05 -11.09
N PRO A 2 27.41 7.26 -12.15
CA PRO A 2 26.89 7.74 -13.41
C PRO A 2 25.46 8.25 -13.25
N ALA A 3 25.08 9.28 -14.04
CA ALA A 3 23.77 9.93 -13.96
C ALA A 3 22.59 8.94 -14.10
N ALA A 4 22.80 7.85 -14.84
CA ALA A 4 21.82 6.79 -15.00
C ALA A 4 21.52 6.04 -13.69
N GLU A 5 22.54 5.73 -12.89
CA GLU A 5 22.37 5.06 -11.59
C GLU A 5 21.60 5.94 -10.58
N LEU A 6 21.92 7.24 -10.56
CA LEU A 6 21.20 8.18 -9.70
C LEU A 6 19.72 8.24 -10.06
N ARG A 7 19.38 8.22 -11.36
CA ARG A 7 17.99 8.20 -11.83
C ARG A 7 17.26 6.96 -11.37
N LEU A 8 17.90 5.78 -11.40
CA LEU A 8 17.28 4.52 -10.95
C LEU A 8 16.98 4.54 -9.46
N ILE A 9 17.93 5.03 -8.65
CA ILE A 9 17.76 5.17 -7.20
C ILE A 9 16.62 6.18 -6.90
N GLU A 10 16.58 7.30 -7.60
CA GLU A 10 15.52 8.31 -7.44
C GLU A 10 14.13 7.70 -7.75
N ILE A 11 14.00 6.97 -8.85
CA ILE A 11 12.75 6.29 -9.21
C ILE A 11 12.32 5.33 -8.10
N LEU A 12 13.21 4.44 -7.69
CA LEU A 12 12.90 3.43 -6.67
C LEU A 12 12.49 4.07 -5.34
N THR A 13 13.21 5.12 -4.91
CA THR A 13 12.92 5.81 -3.65
C THR A 13 11.60 6.59 -3.73
N ARG A 14 11.39 7.33 -4.82
CA ARG A 14 10.20 8.18 -5.01
C ARG A 14 8.91 7.37 -5.13
N TYR A 15 8.97 6.25 -5.82
CA TYR A 15 7.79 5.43 -6.13
C TYR A 15 7.63 4.21 -5.21
N GLN A 16 8.48 4.02 -4.20
CA GLN A 16 8.44 2.89 -3.28
C GLN A 16 7.05 2.65 -2.70
N ILE A 17 6.46 3.67 -2.10
CA ILE A 17 5.15 3.57 -1.42
C ILE A 17 4.06 3.18 -2.42
N MET A 18 4.07 3.79 -3.60
CA MET A 18 3.12 3.46 -4.67
C MET A 18 3.24 2.00 -5.09
N ILE A 19 4.45 1.52 -5.35
CA ILE A 19 4.72 0.15 -5.80
C ILE A 19 4.28 -0.84 -4.71
N GLN A 20 4.70 -0.63 -3.46
CA GLN A 20 4.37 -1.52 -2.35
C GLN A 20 2.85 -1.52 -2.05
N ALA A 21 2.19 -0.37 -2.07
CA ALA A 21 0.75 -0.29 -1.83
C ALA A 21 -0.04 -1.00 -2.94
N TYR A 22 0.33 -0.80 -4.20
CA TYR A 22 -0.33 -1.46 -5.32
C TYR A 22 -0.04 -2.96 -5.34
N ALA A 23 1.19 -3.38 -5.09
CA ALA A 23 1.55 -4.79 -4.93
C ALA A 23 0.71 -5.43 -3.81
N HIS A 24 0.62 -4.78 -2.63
CA HIS A 24 -0.18 -5.28 -1.51
C HIS A 24 -1.68 -5.39 -1.85
N ALA A 25 -2.24 -4.48 -2.62
CA ALA A 25 -3.63 -4.60 -3.08
C ALA A 25 -3.87 -5.88 -3.91
N ILE A 26 -2.84 -6.34 -4.64
CA ILE A 26 -2.92 -7.53 -5.50
C ILE A 26 -2.64 -8.82 -4.71
N VAL A 27 -1.55 -8.84 -3.92
CA VAL A 27 -1.09 -10.05 -3.22
C VAL A 27 -1.66 -10.21 -1.82
N GLN A 28 -2.17 -9.13 -1.21
CA GLN A 28 -2.81 -9.07 0.12
C GLN A 28 -1.95 -9.63 1.27
N ASP A 29 -0.64 -9.62 1.07
CA ASP A 29 0.37 -10.03 2.04
C ASP A 29 1.54 -9.04 1.97
N PHE A 30 1.98 -8.53 3.12
CA PHE A 30 3.02 -7.50 3.17
C PHE A 30 4.39 -8.03 2.77
N GLN A 31 4.69 -9.27 3.14
CA GLN A 31 5.96 -9.91 2.80
C GLN A 31 6.06 -10.13 1.29
N LEU A 32 4.98 -10.64 0.69
CA LEU A 32 4.92 -10.82 -0.76
C LEU A 32 4.91 -9.48 -1.51
N ALA A 33 4.32 -8.43 -0.94
CA ALA A 33 4.38 -7.08 -1.54
C ALA A 33 5.82 -6.53 -1.52
N GLU A 34 6.60 -6.82 -0.47
CA GLU A 34 8.01 -6.48 -0.41
C GLU A 34 8.82 -7.27 -1.45
N ASP A 35 8.56 -8.57 -1.61
CA ASP A 35 9.18 -9.38 -2.65
C ASP A 35 8.86 -8.82 -4.04
N VAL A 36 7.62 -8.39 -4.28
CA VAL A 36 7.22 -7.72 -5.53
C VAL A 36 8.01 -6.43 -5.74
N TYR A 37 8.18 -5.61 -4.69
CA TYR A 37 8.97 -4.37 -4.80
C TYR A 37 10.41 -4.65 -5.19
N GLN A 38 11.04 -5.67 -4.61
CA GLN A 38 12.39 -6.10 -4.97
C GLN A 38 12.46 -6.59 -6.43
N GLU A 39 11.49 -7.38 -6.88
CA GLU A 39 11.40 -7.86 -8.27
C GLU A 39 11.20 -6.70 -9.27
N VAL A 40 10.42 -5.68 -8.91
CA VAL A 40 10.29 -4.44 -9.69
C VAL A 40 11.61 -3.69 -9.74
N GLY A 41 12.33 -3.60 -8.63
CA GLY A 41 13.67 -3.00 -8.57
C GLY A 41 14.67 -3.68 -9.49
N ILE A 42 14.72 -5.02 -9.45
CA ILE A 42 15.56 -5.82 -10.35
C ILE A 42 15.19 -5.58 -11.81
N HIS A 43 13.88 -5.52 -12.13
CA HIS A 43 13.42 -5.27 -13.49
C HIS A 43 13.86 -3.89 -14.00
N ILE A 44 13.70 -2.85 -13.18
CA ILE A 44 14.12 -1.47 -13.50
C ILE A 44 15.62 -1.41 -13.79
N VAL A 45 16.43 -2.03 -12.94
CA VAL A 45 17.90 -2.03 -13.09
C VAL A 45 18.35 -2.82 -14.31
N SER A 46 17.65 -3.92 -14.62
CA SER A 46 18.00 -4.79 -15.74
C SER A 46 17.54 -4.26 -17.10
N HIS A 47 16.57 -3.34 -17.14
CA HIS A 47 15.98 -2.82 -18.38
C HIS A 47 15.92 -1.28 -18.37
N PRO A 48 17.07 -0.59 -18.20
CA PRO A 48 17.09 0.86 -18.07
C PRO A 48 16.62 1.59 -19.34
N ALA A 49 16.73 0.96 -20.51
CA ALA A 49 16.29 1.52 -21.79
C ALA A 49 14.76 1.56 -21.93
N ASP A 50 14.02 0.72 -21.19
CA ASP A 50 12.56 0.64 -21.25
C ASP A 50 11.87 1.67 -20.35
N ILE A 51 12.64 2.39 -19.53
CA ILE A 51 12.11 3.35 -18.56
C ILE A 51 11.65 4.63 -19.27
N PRO A 52 10.33 4.95 -19.23
CA PRO A 52 9.80 6.14 -19.85
C PRO A 52 10.34 7.44 -19.24
N ALA A 53 10.06 8.57 -19.89
CA ALA A 53 10.26 9.89 -19.30
C ALA A 53 9.48 10.03 -17.99
N ALA A 54 9.92 10.93 -17.10
CA ALA A 54 9.25 11.21 -15.84
C ALA A 54 7.80 11.69 -16.05
N GLY A 55 6.97 11.52 -15.03
CA GLY A 55 5.57 11.92 -15.04
C GLY A 55 4.61 10.77 -15.38
N PRO A 56 3.41 11.06 -15.91
CA PRO A 56 2.35 10.05 -16.13
C PRO A 56 2.77 8.81 -16.92
N PRO A 57 3.63 8.90 -17.96
CA PRO A 57 4.11 7.71 -18.67
C PRO A 57 4.92 6.76 -17.76
N LEU A 58 5.79 7.30 -16.91
CA LEU A 58 6.58 6.52 -15.97
C LEU A 58 5.68 5.87 -14.91
N GLU A 59 4.70 6.61 -14.41
CA GLU A 59 3.76 6.09 -13.41
C GLU A 59 2.91 4.95 -13.96
N GLY A 60 2.40 5.09 -15.18
CA GLY A 60 1.65 4.03 -15.87
C GLY A 60 2.50 2.79 -16.09
N TRP A 61 3.73 2.98 -16.52
CA TRP A 61 4.68 1.89 -16.74
C TRP A 61 5.03 1.17 -15.43
N LEU A 62 5.31 1.91 -14.34
CA LEU A 62 5.59 1.33 -13.03
C LEU A 62 4.40 0.52 -12.50
N ARG A 63 3.16 1.00 -12.66
CA ARG A 63 1.96 0.25 -12.29
C ARG A 63 1.86 -1.06 -13.08
N GLU A 64 2.09 -1.03 -14.38
CA GLU A 64 2.03 -2.24 -15.20
C GLU A 64 3.13 -3.25 -14.84
N VAL A 65 4.36 -2.80 -14.62
CA VAL A 65 5.45 -3.67 -14.15
C VAL A 65 5.10 -4.27 -12.79
N THR A 66 4.60 -3.46 -11.85
CA THR A 66 4.19 -3.91 -10.53
C THR A 66 3.06 -4.94 -10.62
N ARG A 67 2.02 -4.67 -11.41
CA ARG A 67 0.90 -5.60 -11.64
C ARG A 67 1.38 -6.95 -12.13
N ARG A 68 2.22 -6.95 -13.16
CA ARG A 68 2.77 -8.16 -13.78
C ARG A 68 3.57 -8.98 -12.77
N LYS A 69 4.48 -8.33 -12.01
CA LYS A 69 5.28 -8.99 -10.98
C LYS A 69 4.42 -9.52 -9.82
N ALA A 70 3.45 -8.75 -9.37
CA ALA A 70 2.53 -9.18 -8.32
C ALA A 70 1.69 -10.39 -8.74
N LEU A 71 1.21 -10.42 -9.98
CA LEU A 71 0.50 -11.58 -10.53
C LEU A 71 1.39 -12.83 -10.65
N GLU A 72 2.68 -12.66 -10.97
CA GLU A 72 3.66 -13.76 -10.99
C GLU A 72 3.87 -14.32 -9.58
N VAL A 73 4.12 -13.46 -8.58
CA VAL A 73 4.28 -13.85 -7.18
C VAL A 73 3.01 -14.53 -6.67
N ARG A 74 1.84 -13.97 -6.96
CA ARG A 74 0.54 -14.56 -6.60
C ARG A 74 0.36 -15.97 -7.16
N ARG A 75 0.71 -16.21 -8.42
CA ARG A 75 0.63 -17.54 -9.05
C ARG A 75 1.57 -18.57 -8.41
N ARG A 76 2.75 -18.14 -7.95
CA ARG A 76 3.70 -19.01 -7.25
C ARG A 76 3.26 -19.34 -5.82
N SER A 77 2.51 -18.44 -5.17
CA SER A 77 2.01 -18.62 -3.82
C SER A 77 0.65 -19.32 -3.82
N ARG A 78 0.61 -20.58 -3.39
CA ARG A 78 -0.63 -21.38 -3.25
C ARG A 78 -1.59 -20.88 -2.16
N ARG A 79 -1.19 -19.86 -1.38
CA ARG A 79 -1.92 -19.35 -0.21
C ARG A 79 -2.87 -18.19 -0.52
N ILE A 80 -2.82 -17.62 -1.71
CA ILE A 80 -3.56 -16.40 -2.01
C ILE A 80 -4.86 -16.75 -2.73
N GLN A 81 -6.00 -16.56 -2.04
CA GLN A 81 -7.31 -16.52 -2.68
C GLN A 81 -7.45 -15.18 -3.43
N THR A 82 -7.84 -15.26 -4.69
CA THR A 82 -8.07 -14.06 -5.51
C THR A 82 -9.34 -13.35 -5.01
N LEU A 83 -9.18 -12.18 -4.39
CA LEU A 83 -10.31 -11.36 -3.93
C LEU A 83 -10.72 -10.31 -4.97
N LEU A 84 -9.85 -9.99 -5.93
CA LEU A 84 -10.10 -8.99 -6.98
C LEU A 84 -9.89 -9.61 -8.35
N SER A 85 -10.83 -9.36 -9.27
CA SER A 85 -10.65 -9.70 -10.68
C SER A 85 -9.61 -8.80 -11.36
N ASP A 86 -9.12 -9.19 -12.53
CA ASP A 86 -8.17 -8.39 -13.29
C ASP A 86 -8.77 -7.03 -13.68
N GLU A 87 -10.06 -6.97 -14.00
CA GLU A 87 -10.80 -5.73 -14.30
C GLU A 87 -10.88 -4.81 -13.07
N ALA A 88 -11.10 -5.38 -11.88
CA ALA A 88 -11.10 -4.61 -10.64
C ALA A 88 -9.71 -4.06 -10.33
N LEU A 89 -8.64 -4.82 -10.58
CA LEU A 89 -7.25 -4.36 -10.42
C LEU A 89 -6.91 -3.22 -11.38
N GLU A 90 -7.37 -3.28 -12.62
CA GLU A 90 -7.21 -2.20 -13.60
C GLU A 90 -7.99 -0.94 -13.20
N ALA A 91 -9.20 -1.11 -12.70
CA ALA A 91 -10.03 0.02 -12.25
C ALA A 91 -9.42 0.79 -11.07
N ILE A 92 -8.75 0.10 -10.13
CA ILE A 92 -8.11 0.75 -8.97
C ILE A 92 -6.68 1.25 -9.25
N ALA A 93 -6.02 0.77 -10.31
CA ALA A 93 -4.64 1.13 -10.62
C ALA A 93 -4.37 2.65 -10.66
N PRO A 94 -5.25 3.50 -11.24
CA PRO A 94 -5.04 4.96 -11.27
C PRO A 94 -5.03 5.62 -9.89
N ALA A 95 -5.62 4.99 -8.86
CA ALA A 95 -5.60 5.52 -7.49
C ALA A 95 -4.22 5.41 -6.84
N PHE A 96 -3.34 4.54 -7.35
CA PHE A 96 -1.97 4.42 -6.87
C PHE A 96 -1.07 5.41 -7.61
N THR A 97 -0.84 6.55 -6.99
CA THR A 97 0.05 7.62 -7.46
C THR A 97 1.28 7.73 -6.55
N PRO A 98 2.40 8.32 -7.02
CA PRO A 98 3.51 8.60 -6.13
C PRO A 98 3.05 9.53 -5.01
N ALA A 99 3.68 9.39 -3.84
CA ALA A 99 3.44 10.31 -2.73
C ALA A 99 3.88 11.73 -3.15
N ASN A 100 2.93 12.51 -3.65
CA ASN A 100 3.04 13.96 -3.81
C ASN A 100 2.72 14.63 -2.46
N ARG A 101 2.64 15.95 -2.43
CA ARG A 101 2.27 16.72 -1.24
C ARG A 101 0.96 16.23 -0.62
N GLU A 102 -0.04 15.93 -1.45
CA GLU A 102 -1.34 15.39 -1.03
C GLU A 102 -1.22 13.99 -0.38
N GLY A 103 -0.32 13.14 -0.90
CA GLY A 103 -0.06 11.83 -0.32
C GLY A 103 0.68 11.90 1.02
N GLN A 104 1.55 12.91 1.23
CA GLN A 104 2.17 13.17 2.51
C GLN A 104 1.14 13.69 3.52
N ASP A 105 0.30 14.66 3.13
CA ASP A 105 -0.78 15.18 3.95
C ASP A 105 -1.77 14.08 4.36
N LEU A 106 -2.11 13.18 3.44
CA LEU A 106 -2.94 12.01 3.73
C LEU A 106 -2.29 11.08 4.76
N ARG A 107 -1.00 10.83 4.62
CA ARG A 107 -0.24 9.98 5.56
C ARG A 107 -0.22 10.57 6.96
N ASP A 108 0.07 11.86 7.08
CA ASP A 108 0.14 12.56 8.36
C ASP A 108 -1.22 12.58 9.04
N ARG A 109 -2.30 12.79 8.27
CA ARG A 109 -3.68 12.66 8.75
C ARG A 109 -4.01 11.26 9.23
N LEU A 110 -3.61 10.24 8.47
CA LEU A 110 -3.85 8.85 8.85
C LEU A 110 -3.13 8.51 10.17
N ILE A 111 -1.91 9.00 10.35
CA ILE A 111 -1.16 8.86 11.61
C ILE A 111 -1.92 9.51 12.76
N ASP A 112 -2.43 10.73 12.57
CA ASP A 112 -3.19 11.43 13.61
C ASP A 112 -4.55 10.77 13.89
N CYS A 113 -5.23 10.28 12.86
CA CYS A 113 -6.46 9.51 13.03
C CYS A 113 -6.21 8.19 13.76
N THR A 114 -5.07 7.54 13.52
CA THR A 114 -4.67 6.32 14.23
C THR A 114 -4.49 6.58 15.74
N LYS A 115 -3.95 7.73 16.13
CA LYS A 115 -3.84 8.14 17.53
C LYS A 115 -5.19 8.30 18.24
N LYS A 116 -6.25 8.61 17.50
CA LYS A 116 -7.63 8.78 18.02
C LYS A 116 -8.39 7.46 18.20
N LEU A 117 -7.88 6.35 17.66
CA LEU A 117 -8.47 5.03 17.89
C LEU A 117 -8.35 4.62 19.37
N GLN A 118 -9.32 3.83 19.83
CA GLN A 118 -9.23 3.16 21.13
C GLN A 118 -7.96 2.31 21.21
N THR A 119 -7.38 2.19 22.39
CA THR A 119 -6.09 1.52 22.61
C THR A 119 -6.07 0.09 22.07
N SER A 120 -7.14 -0.68 22.29
CA SER A 120 -7.26 -2.06 21.78
C SER A 120 -7.31 -2.11 20.24
N ALA A 121 -8.07 -1.21 19.61
CA ALA A 121 -8.16 -1.14 18.16
C ALA A 121 -6.81 -0.70 17.53
N ARG A 122 -6.14 0.27 18.15
CA ARG A 122 -4.81 0.73 17.73
C ARG A 122 -3.77 -0.39 17.84
N ALA A 123 -3.79 -1.18 18.93
CA ALA A 123 -2.90 -2.31 19.10
C ALA A 123 -3.12 -3.39 18.03
N VAL A 124 -4.38 -3.70 17.70
CA VAL A 124 -4.72 -4.67 16.63
C VAL A 124 -4.30 -4.15 15.26
N ILE A 125 -4.53 -2.87 14.95
CA ILE A 125 -4.07 -2.23 13.70
C ILE A 125 -2.54 -2.28 13.62
N HIS A 126 -1.83 -1.91 14.69
CA HIS A 126 -0.37 -1.97 14.73
C HIS A 126 0.15 -3.39 14.51
N ALA A 127 -0.39 -4.37 15.23
CA ALA A 127 -0.02 -5.77 15.08
C ALA A 127 -0.24 -6.27 13.64
N ARG A 128 -1.36 -5.88 13.01
CA ARG A 128 -1.69 -6.31 11.64
C ARG A 128 -0.82 -5.65 10.58
N TYR A 129 -0.57 -4.33 10.70
CA TYR A 129 0.02 -3.53 9.62
C TYR A 129 1.46 -3.10 9.85
N ALA A 130 1.93 -3.01 11.09
CA ALA A 130 3.32 -2.68 11.39
C ALA A 130 4.15 -3.92 11.72
N GLU A 131 3.55 -4.91 12.39
CA GLU A 131 4.23 -6.16 12.75
C GLU A 131 3.92 -7.32 11.78
N ASN A 132 3.03 -7.10 10.81
CA ASN A 132 2.60 -8.07 9.80
C ASN A 132 2.06 -9.41 10.35
N LEU A 133 1.40 -9.37 11.52
CA LEU A 133 0.87 -10.58 12.13
C LEU A 133 -0.44 -11.03 11.47
N GLY A 134 -0.65 -12.35 11.36
CA GLY A 134 -1.91 -12.95 10.98
C GLY A 134 -3.02 -12.69 12.03
N CYS A 135 -4.29 -12.78 11.62
CA CYS A 135 -5.41 -12.58 12.55
C CYS A 135 -5.46 -13.66 13.65
N ASP A 136 -4.99 -14.86 13.36
CA ASP A 136 -4.81 -15.98 14.30
C ASP A 136 -3.72 -15.69 15.33
N GLU A 137 -2.58 -15.15 14.91
CA GLU A 137 -1.49 -14.74 15.79
C GLU A 137 -1.92 -13.58 16.70
N ILE A 138 -2.63 -12.58 16.13
CA ILE A 138 -3.18 -11.46 16.91
C ILE A 138 -4.19 -11.97 17.91
N ALA A 139 -5.09 -12.88 17.52
CA ALA A 139 -6.08 -13.50 18.41
C ALA A 139 -5.42 -14.21 19.58
N THR A 140 -4.38 -15.01 19.33
CA THR A 140 -3.58 -15.69 20.34
C THR A 140 -2.93 -14.70 21.30
N ARG A 141 -2.27 -13.66 20.77
CA ARG A 141 -1.57 -12.64 21.57
C ARG A 141 -2.49 -11.78 22.41
N THR A 142 -3.67 -11.48 21.91
CA THR A 142 -4.66 -10.62 22.59
C THR A 142 -5.67 -11.39 23.43
N GLN A 143 -5.67 -12.71 23.36
CA GLN A 143 -6.66 -13.61 23.98
C GLN A 143 -8.11 -13.32 23.53
N LEU A 144 -8.27 -12.80 22.31
CA LEU A 144 -9.56 -12.54 21.68
C LEU A 144 -9.87 -13.62 20.63
N SER A 145 -11.16 -13.79 20.32
CA SER A 145 -11.53 -14.66 19.20
C SER A 145 -11.11 -14.06 17.86
N ILE A 146 -10.83 -14.91 16.88
CA ILE A 146 -10.50 -14.47 15.51
C ILE A 146 -11.63 -13.58 14.95
N GLN A 147 -12.89 -13.91 15.21
CA GLN A 147 -14.04 -13.10 14.81
C GLN A 147 -14.01 -11.70 15.45
N SER A 148 -13.58 -11.61 16.71
CA SER A 148 -13.39 -10.31 17.39
C SER A 148 -12.30 -9.49 16.73
N ILE A 149 -11.19 -10.11 16.32
CA ILE A 149 -10.10 -9.42 15.58
C ILE A 149 -10.62 -8.88 14.26
N TYR A 150 -11.33 -9.67 13.45
CA TYR A 150 -11.94 -9.20 12.22
C TYR A 150 -12.92 -8.04 12.44
N ALA A 151 -13.75 -8.12 13.48
CA ALA A 151 -14.70 -7.06 13.83
C ALA A 151 -13.98 -5.76 14.24
N ILE A 152 -12.90 -5.87 15.02
CA ILE A 152 -12.08 -4.72 15.42
C ILE A 152 -11.43 -4.09 14.18
N LEU A 153 -10.79 -4.89 13.32
CA LEU A 153 -10.16 -4.41 12.08
C LEU A 153 -11.18 -3.70 11.17
N LYS A 154 -12.36 -4.29 10.98
CA LYS A 154 -13.43 -3.68 10.17
C LYS A 154 -13.84 -2.32 10.72
N ARG A 155 -14.16 -2.25 12.03
CA ARG A 155 -14.57 -0.98 12.69
C ARG A 155 -13.46 0.06 12.67
N ALA A 156 -12.22 -0.34 12.93
CA ALA A 156 -11.08 0.56 12.90
C ALA A 156 -10.85 1.14 11.51
N LYS A 157 -10.95 0.34 10.42
CA LYS A 157 -10.86 0.83 9.04
C LYS A 157 -11.94 1.86 8.74
N VAL A 158 -13.19 1.62 9.12
CA VAL A 158 -14.30 2.58 8.93
C VAL A 158 -14.02 3.87 9.69
N ALA A 159 -13.63 3.77 10.96
CA ALA A 159 -13.33 4.94 11.79
C ALA A 159 -12.15 5.77 11.26
N LEU A 160 -11.11 5.11 10.73
CA LEU A 160 -9.98 5.78 10.08
C LEU A 160 -10.42 6.50 8.80
N HIS A 161 -11.18 5.83 7.95
CA HIS A 161 -11.72 6.43 6.73
C HIS A 161 -12.52 7.70 7.05
N GLU A 162 -13.51 7.60 7.93
CA GLU A 162 -14.35 8.74 8.33
C GLU A 162 -13.54 9.87 8.97
N CYS A 163 -12.50 9.55 9.74
CA CYS A 163 -11.63 10.55 10.36
C CYS A 163 -10.82 11.31 9.31
N VAL A 164 -10.27 10.61 8.33
CA VAL A 164 -9.50 11.20 7.23
C VAL A 164 -10.40 12.08 6.36
N GLU A 165 -11.57 11.59 5.95
CA GLU A 165 -12.54 12.34 5.15
C GLU A 165 -12.98 13.64 5.83
N ARG A 166 -13.28 13.59 7.14
CA ARG A 166 -13.61 14.80 7.91
C ARG A 166 -12.47 15.82 7.94
N GLY A 167 -11.23 15.34 7.96
CA GLY A 167 -10.06 16.21 7.90
C GLY A 167 -9.98 16.98 6.58
N PHE A 168 -10.25 16.34 5.46
CA PHE A 168 -10.28 17.00 4.14
C PHE A 168 -11.45 17.98 4.02
N ALA A 169 -12.64 17.62 4.50
CA ALA A 169 -13.81 18.50 4.45
C ALA A 169 -13.60 19.79 5.26
N ALA A 170 -12.94 19.71 6.42
CA ALA A 170 -12.66 20.86 7.28
C ALA A 170 -11.71 21.88 6.62
N GLU A 171 -10.75 21.45 5.80
CA GLU A 171 -9.81 22.35 5.11
C GLU A 171 -10.44 23.01 3.88
N GLN A 172 -11.32 22.30 3.18
CA GLN A 172 -12.04 22.87 2.03
C GLN A 172 -13.10 23.90 2.47
N GLY A 173 -13.67 23.73 3.67
CA GLY A 173 -14.65 24.67 4.24
C GLY A 173 -14.05 25.92 4.90
N GLY A 174 -12.75 25.92 5.20
CA GLY A 174 -12.06 27.06 5.83
C GLY A 174 -11.41 28.06 4.84
N ALA A 175 -11.55 27.84 3.55
CA ALA A 175 -10.97 28.67 2.46
C ALA A 175 -11.99 29.63 1.82
N SER A 176 -13.09 29.97 2.51
CA SER A 176 -14.11 30.95 2.05
C SER A 176 -14.02 32.22 2.85
#